data_6032119e7ff742eee0cb2e63143808df
#
_entry.id   6032119e7ff742eee0cb2e63143808df
#
_cell.length_a   1.000
_cell.length_b   1.000
_cell.length_c   1.000
_cell.angle_alpha   90.00
_cell.angle_beta   90.00
_cell.angle_gamma   90.00
#
_symmetry.space_group_name_H-M   'P 1'
#
loop_
_entity.id
_entity.type
_entity.pdbx_description
1 polymer ?
#
loop_
_entity_poly.entity_id
_entity_poly.type
_entity_poly.pdbx_seq_one_letter_code
_entity_poly.pdbx_strand_id
1 'polypeptide(L)'
;VLKSLIAIPSLSRDEEKAADYLQNYIELQGMATGRKGNNIWCLSPMFDLNKPTLLLNSHIDTVKAVNGWRKDPFTPTQESNGKLYGLGSNDAGASVVSLLQVFLQLCRTTQKYNLIYLASCEEEVSGKGGIECVLPELPPIHFAIVGEPTEMQPAIAEKGLMVLDVTAYGKAGHAARNEGDNAIYKVLEDIAWFRDYRFEKVSPLLGPVKMSVTQINAGTQHNVIPDRCTFVVDIRSNECYSNQELFTCLLYTSPSPRDTERS
;
A
#
# COMPACT_ATOMS: atom_id res chain seq x y z
N VAL A 1 14.88 17.85 -8.99
CA VAL A 1 14.54 16.90 -7.91
C VAL A 1 13.85 15.66 -8.47
N LEU A 2 12.64 15.75 -9.10
CA LEU A 2 11.93 14.57 -9.58
C LEU A 2 12.75 13.67 -10.52
N LYS A 3 13.43 14.27 -11.53
CA LYS A 3 14.29 13.50 -12.44
C LYS A 3 15.44 12.79 -11.71
N SER A 4 15.96 13.37 -10.64
CA SER A 4 17.03 12.76 -9.85
C SER A 4 16.48 11.61 -9.00
N LEU A 5 15.30 11.75 -8.42
CA LEU A 5 14.63 10.67 -7.68
C LEU A 5 14.33 9.48 -8.60
N ILE A 6 13.78 9.70 -9.81
CA ILE A 6 13.56 8.64 -10.80
C ILE A 6 14.85 7.87 -11.13
N ALA A 7 15.99 8.60 -11.23
CA ALA A 7 17.28 7.99 -11.56
C ALA A 7 17.92 7.19 -10.41
N ILE A 8 17.34 7.26 -9.21
CA ILE A 8 17.80 6.53 -8.03
C ILE A 8 16.79 5.40 -7.77
N PRO A 9 17.14 4.13 -8.01
CA PRO A 9 16.28 3.02 -7.61
C PRO A 9 15.96 3.10 -6.11
N SER A 10 14.68 3.01 -5.76
CA SER A 10 14.17 3.14 -4.38
C SER A 10 13.07 2.11 -4.12
N LEU A 11 13.39 0.84 -4.31
CA LEU A 11 12.45 -0.24 -3.99
C LEU A 11 12.13 -0.21 -2.50
N SER A 12 10.89 -0.56 -2.15
CA SER A 12 10.49 -0.66 -0.73
C SER A 12 11.50 -1.45 0.09
N ARG A 13 11.99 -0.85 1.18
CA ARG A 13 13.08 -1.29 2.07
C ARG A 13 14.51 -1.07 1.55
N ASP A 14 14.68 -0.49 0.36
CA ASP A 14 15.99 -0.17 -0.25
C ASP A 14 16.00 1.29 -0.75
N GLU A 15 15.44 2.22 0.05
CA GLU A 15 15.27 3.62 -0.32
C GLU A 15 16.41 4.53 0.17
N GLU A 16 17.44 4.00 0.82
CA GLU A 16 18.49 4.77 1.50
C GLU A 16 19.07 5.89 0.61
N LYS A 17 19.42 5.57 -0.64
CA LYS A 17 20.01 6.54 -1.58
C LYS A 17 19.03 7.65 -1.97
N ALA A 18 17.74 7.34 -2.13
CA ALA A 18 16.71 8.34 -2.43
C ALA A 18 16.47 9.23 -1.22
N ALA A 19 16.46 8.63 -0.02
CA ALA A 19 16.37 9.32 1.25
C ALA A 19 17.57 10.27 1.45
N ASP A 20 18.80 9.82 1.23
CA ASP A 20 20.02 10.62 1.32
C ASP A 20 19.97 11.82 0.36
N TYR A 21 19.58 11.55 -0.90
CA TYR A 21 19.45 12.61 -1.90
C TYR A 21 18.43 13.67 -1.45
N LEU A 22 17.25 13.25 -0.99
CA LEU A 22 16.18 14.15 -0.60
C LEU A 22 16.55 14.94 0.66
N GLN A 23 17.16 14.29 1.66
CA GLN A 23 17.66 14.93 2.87
C GLN A 23 18.65 16.03 2.53
N ASN A 24 19.69 15.72 1.76
CA ASN A 24 20.68 16.67 1.31
C ASN A 24 20.04 17.85 0.53
N TYR A 25 19.08 17.56 -0.33
CA TYR A 25 18.37 18.61 -1.06
C TYR A 25 17.63 19.57 -0.11
N ILE A 26 16.92 19.05 0.88
CA ILE A 26 16.15 19.84 1.85
C ILE A 26 17.10 20.69 2.72
N GLU A 27 18.22 20.13 3.17
CA GLU A 27 19.23 20.83 3.97
C GLU A 27 19.91 21.95 3.16
N LEU A 28 20.16 21.75 1.87
CA LEU A 28 20.65 22.81 0.98
C LEU A 28 19.64 23.95 0.79
N GLN A 29 18.35 23.73 1.03
CA GLN A 29 17.34 24.81 1.08
C GLN A 29 17.33 25.54 2.45
N GLY A 30 18.23 25.20 3.35
CA GLY A 30 18.35 25.82 4.69
C GLY A 30 17.37 25.26 5.74
N MET A 31 16.76 24.11 5.48
CA MET A 31 15.83 23.46 6.40
C MET A 31 16.54 22.37 7.21
N ALA A 32 16.32 22.35 8.53
CA ALA A 32 16.75 21.25 9.36
C ALA A 32 15.85 20.02 9.14
N THR A 33 16.47 18.85 9.03
CA THR A 33 15.77 17.59 8.82
C THR A 33 15.86 16.69 10.05
N GLY A 34 14.81 15.88 10.28
CA GLY A 34 14.86 14.67 11.10
C GLY A 34 14.87 13.45 10.19
N ARG A 35 15.41 12.33 10.69
CA ARG A 35 15.46 11.07 9.95
C ARG A 35 15.24 9.88 10.88
N LYS A 36 14.46 8.89 10.42
CA LYS A 36 14.32 7.59 11.06
C LYS A 36 14.21 6.49 10.01
N GLY A 37 15.24 5.64 9.91
CA GLY A 37 15.40 4.76 8.77
C GLY A 37 15.52 5.56 7.47
N ASN A 38 14.67 5.29 6.51
CA ASN A 38 14.61 6.01 5.25
C ASN A 38 13.50 7.09 5.22
N ASN A 39 12.79 7.29 6.30
CA ASN A 39 11.84 8.39 6.44
C ASN A 39 12.56 9.70 6.79
N ILE A 40 12.20 10.78 6.10
CA ILE A 40 12.78 12.10 6.30
C ILE A 40 11.67 13.10 6.51
N TRP A 41 11.85 13.96 7.52
CA TRP A 41 10.89 15.03 7.76
C TRP A 41 11.58 16.36 8.06
N CYS A 42 10.84 17.42 7.92
CA CYS A 42 11.23 18.75 8.39
C CYS A 42 10.01 19.53 8.92
N LEU A 43 10.28 20.39 9.90
CA LEU A 43 9.29 21.25 10.51
C LEU A 43 9.42 22.68 9.99
N SER A 44 8.32 23.42 9.93
CA SER A 44 8.38 24.84 9.60
C SER A 44 9.23 25.62 10.63
N PRO A 45 10.03 26.65 10.24
CA PRO A 45 11.01 27.32 11.11
C PRO A 45 10.32 27.96 12.26
N MET A 46 9.33 28.38 12.55
CA MET A 46 8.69 28.97 13.75
C MET A 46 7.57 28.05 14.24
N PHE A 47 7.91 26.81 14.53
CA PHE A 47 6.95 25.85 15.06
C PHE A 47 6.43 26.27 16.43
N ASP A 48 5.11 26.36 16.59
CA ASP A 48 4.43 26.81 17.80
C ASP A 48 3.39 25.78 18.24
N LEU A 49 3.58 25.15 19.39
CA LEU A 49 2.70 24.10 19.92
C LEU A 49 1.24 24.56 20.15
N ASN A 50 0.99 25.86 20.17
CA ASN A 50 -0.38 26.41 20.30
C ASN A 50 -1.11 26.52 18.93
N LYS A 51 -0.44 26.26 17.82
CA LYS A 51 -1.04 26.28 16.49
C LYS A 51 -1.41 24.89 16.01
N PRO A 52 -2.48 24.74 15.24
CA PRO A 52 -2.76 23.47 14.58
C PRO A 52 -1.65 23.11 13.60
N THR A 53 -1.41 21.83 13.41
CA THR A 53 -0.33 21.29 12.56
C THR A 53 -0.89 20.60 11.35
N LEU A 54 -0.43 20.97 10.17
CA LEU A 54 -0.69 20.31 8.90
C LEU A 54 0.52 19.46 8.49
N LEU A 55 0.31 18.18 8.30
CA LEU A 55 1.26 17.25 7.71
C LEU A 55 1.08 17.22 6.18
N LEU A 56 2.18 17.34 5.46
CA LEU A 56 2.29 17.10 4.02
C LEU A 56 3.14 15.84 3.84
N ASN A 57 2.52 14.72 3.49
CA ASN A 57 3.18 13.41 3.38
C ASN A 57 3.05 12.84 1.97
N SER A 58 4.09 12.17 1.51
CA SER A 58 4.06 11.25 0.37
C SER A 58 5.23 10.27 0.48
N HIS A 59 5.16 9.13 -0.22
CA HIS A 59 6.19 8.08 -0.13
C HIS A 59 7.26 8.20 -1.21
N ILE A 60 8.48 7.72 -0.88
CA ILE A 60 9.64 7.73 -1.77
C ILE A 60 9.98 6.38 -2.37
N ASP A 61 9.37 5.32 -1.84
CA ASP A 61 9.56 3.97 -2.35
C ASP A 61 8.75 3.71 -3.62
N THR A 62 9.15 2.67 -4.33
CA THR A 62 8.52 2.23 -5.56
C THR A 62 8.41 0.71 -5.58
N VAL A 63 7.45 0.19 -6.33
CA VAL A 63 7.38 -1.23 -6.71
C VAL A 63 8.55 -1.64 -7.62
N LYS A 64 8.73 -2.94 -7.84
CA LYS A 64 9.69 -3.44 -8.85
C LYS A 64 9.21 -3.11 -10.26
N ALA A 65 10.15 -2.70 -11.11
CA ALA A 65 9.87 -2.55 -12.53
C ALA A 65 9.40 -3.90 -13.11
N VAL A 66 8.25 -3.88 -13.78
CA VAL A 66 7.68 -5.07 -14.44
C VAL A 66 8.24 -5.22 -15.87
N ASN A 67 8.16 -6.42 -16.43
CA ASN A 67 8.47 -6.64 -17.83
C ASN A 67 7.48 -5.86 -18.71
N GLY A 68 7.98 -5.27 -19.79
CA GLY A 68 7.15 -4.53 -20.75
C GLY A 68 7.32 -3.02 -20.74
N TRP A 69 8.18 -2.47 -19.89
CA TRP A 69 8.58 -1.08 -20.01
C TRP A 69 9.20 -0.80 -21.37
N ARG A 70 8.70 0.22 -22.07
CA ARG A 70 9.23 0.63 -23.39
C ARG A 70 10.43 1.55 -23.29
N LYS A 71 10.65 2.15 -22.13
CA LYS A 71 11.78 3.04 -21.79
C LYS A 71 12.41 2.48 -20.53
N ASP A 72 13.67 2.79 -20.30
CA ASP A 72 14.33 2.42 -19.05
C ASP A 72 13.59 3.06 -17.87
N PRO A 73 13.07 2.30 -16.89
CA PRO A 73 12.32 2.81 -15.75
C PRO A 73 13.13 3.78 -14.88
N PHE A 74 14.45 3.67 -14.86
CA PHE A 74 15.35 4.51 -14.06
C PHE A 74 16.04 5.62 -14.87
N THR A 75 15.69 5.79 -16.14
CA THR A 75 16.16 6.90 -16.97
C THR A 75 15.02 7.90 -17.18
N PRO A 76 15.02 9.05 -16.47
CA PRO A 76 13.95 10.04 -16.55
C PRO A 76 13.85 10.63 -17.97
N THR A 77 12.88 10.18 -18.74
CA THR A 77 12.71 10.57 -20.14
C THR A 77 11.58 11.58 -20.28
N GLN A 78 11.91 12.81 -20.70
CA GLN A 78 10.91 13.84 -20.98
C GLN A 78 10.65 13.93 -22.49
N GLU A 79 9.40 13.82 -22.89
CA GLU A 79 8.96 13.99 -24.28
C GLU A 79 8.67 15.46 -24.60
N SER A 80 8.58 15.75 -25.90
CA SER A 80 8.30 17.11 -26.40
C SER A 80 6.93 17.66 -25.97
N ASN A 81 5.98 16.77 -25.65
CA ASN A 81 4.67 17.12 -25.11
C ASN A 81 4.69 17.42 -23.59
N GLY A 82 5.87 17.40 -22.96
CA GLY A 82 6.05 17.66 -21.54
C GLY A 82 5.89 16.43 -20.62
N LYS A 83 5.47 15.27 -21.13
CA LYS A 83 5.34 14.05 -20.32
C LYS A 83 6.69 13.57 -19.84
N LEU A 84 6.80 13.26 -18.55
CA LEU A 84 7.99 12.68 -17.93
C LEU A 84 7.71 11.20 -17.60
N TYR A 85 8.56 10.33 -18.14
CA TYR A 85 8.51 8.89 -17.91
C TYR A 85 9.61 8.45 -16.96
N GLY A 86 9.29 7.51 -16.12
CA GLY A 86 10.19 6.84 -15.19
C GLY A 86 9.40 6.18 -14.05
N LEU A 87 9.93 5.12 -13.46
CA LEU A 87 9.33 4.45 -12.34
C LEU A 87 9.23 5.43 -11.14
N GLY A 88 8.10 5.45 -10.44
CA GLY A 88 7.86 6.39 -9.36
C GLY A 88 7.68 7.85 -9.81
N SER A 89 7.60 8.16 -11.12
CA SER A 89 7.39 9.54 -11.58
C SER A 89 6.03 10.11 -11.19
N ASN A 90 5.01 9.27 -11.10
CA ASN A 90 3.64 9.62 -10.71
C ASN A 90 3.31 9.09 -9.31
N ASP A 91 3.64 7.85 -9.05
CA ASP A 91 3.44 7.13 -7.81
C ASP A 91 4.79 6.90 -7.11
N ALA A 92 5.15 7.72 -6.04
CA ALA A 92 4.49 8.99 -5.73
C ALA A 92 5.47 10.18 -5.82
N GLY A 93 6.55 10.07 -6.65
CA GLY A 93 7.61 11.08 -6.76
C GLY A 93 7.09 12.47 -7.16
N ALA A 94 6.07 12.56 -8.01
CA ALA A 94 5.46 13.85 -8.36
C ALA A 94 4.86 14.52 -7.11
N SER A 95 4.18 13.74 -6.27
CA SER A 95 3.59 14.21 -5.02
C SER A 95 4.65 14.58 -4.00
N VAL A 96 5.69 13.74 -3.81
CA VAL A 96 6.85 14.05 -2.96
C VAL A 96 7.41 15.42 -3.29
N VAL A 97 7.70 15.67 -4.57
CA VAL A 97 8.34 16.94 -5.00
C VAL A 97 7.37 18.10 -4.92
N SER A 98 6.10 17.92 -5.30
CA SER A 98 5.09 19.00 -5.26
C SER A 98 4.82 19.45 -3.83
N LEU A 99 4.61 18.53 -2.90
CA LEU A 99 4.39 18.83 -1.49
C LEU A 99 5.63 19.46 -0.84
N LEU A 100 6.84 19.00 -1.20
CA LEU A 100 8.08 19.64 -0.76
C LEU A 100 8.17 21.10 -1.23
N GLN A 101 7.87 21.38 -2.50
CA GLN A 101 7.91 22.75 -3.00
C GLN A 101 6.86 23.65 -2.34
N VAL A 102 5.66 23.14 -2.11
CA VAL A 102 4.61 23.84 -1.35
C VAL A 102 5.09 24.13 0.07
N PHE A 103 5.66 23.14 0.77
CA PHE A 103 6.22 23.31 2.10
C PHE A 103 7.28 24.42 2.13
N LEU A 104 8.29 24.32 1.28
CA LEU A 104 9.38 25.32 1.21
C LEU A 104 8.88 26.73 0.88
N GLN A 105 7.86 26.84 0.03
CA GLN A 105 7.27 28.13 -0.32
C GLN A 105 6.48 28.73 0.85
N LEU A 106 5.66 27.92 1.53
CA LEU A 106 4.86 28.37 2.67
C LEU A 106 5.72 28.72 3.89
N CYS A 107 6.88 28.06 4.07
CA CYS A 107 7.84 28.40 5.14
C CYS A 107 8.49 29.78 4.97
N ARG A 108 8.39 30.42 3.79
CA ARG A 108 8.90 31.78 3.58
C ARG A 108 8.02 32.88 4.16
N THR A 109 6.81 32.53 4.54
CA THR A 109 5.83 33.48 5.09
C THR A 109 5.21 32.92 6.39
N THR A 110 4.81 33.83 7.29
CA THR A 110 4.16 33.42 8.54
C THR A 110 2.82 32.79 8.28
N GLN A 111 2.62 31.57 8.79
CA GLN A 111 1.37 30.82 8.70
C GLN A 111 0.59 30.86 10.04
N LYS A 112 -0.72 30.70 9.95
CA LYS A 112 -1.61 30.53 11.13
C LYS A 112 -1.54 29.11 11.70
N TYR A 113 -0.80 28.21 11.07
CA TYR A 113 -0.64 26.79 11.39
C TYR A 113 0.83 26.38 11.23
N ASN A 114 1.19 25.29 11.88
CA ASN A 114 2.48 24.65 11.68
C ASN A 114 2.46 23.78 10.43
N LEU A 115 3.62 23.59 9.82
CA LEU A 115 3.80 22.67 8.72
C LEU A 115 4.82 21.59 9.10
N ILE A 116 4.51 20.35 8.74
CA ILE A 116 5.43 19.23 8.71
C ILE A 116 5.44 18.72 7.27
N TYR A 117 6.60 18.59 6.68
CA TYR A 117 6.80 17.79 5.48
C TYR A 117 7.39 16.44 5.89
N LEU A 118 6.86 15.34 5.39
CA LEU A 118 7.34 13.98 5.60
C LEU A 118 7.41 13.24 4.28
N ALA A 119 8.59 12.78 3.93
CA ALA A 119 8.84 11.81 2.89
C ALA A 119 8.97 10.43 3.55
N SER A 120 7.95 9.60 3.43
CA SER A 120 7.89 8.27 4.05
C SER A 120 8.46 7.18 3.14
N CYS A 121 8.84 6.05 3.71
CA CYS A 121 9.29 4.85 2.99
C CYS A 121 8.36 3.66 3.26
N GLU A 122 8.59 2.54 2.59
CA GLU A 122 7.88 1.26 2.75
C GLU A 122 6.35 1.32 2.59
N GLU A 123 5.81 2.31 1.86
CA GLU A 123 4.36 2.46 1.66
C GLU A 123 3.81 1.28 0.85
N GLU A 124 4.42 0.96 -0.29
CA GLU A 124 4.02 -0.04 -1.28
C GLU A 124 3.97 -1.49 -0.72
N VAL A 125 4.54 -1.69 0.46
CA VAL A 125 4.56 -2.99 1.16
C VAL A 125 3.92 -2.91 2.56
N SER A 126 3.28 -1.78 2.91
CA SER A 126 2.75 -1.53 4.25
C SER A 126 3.75 -1.90 5.35
N GLY A 127 5.00 -1.47 5.16
CA GLY A 127 6.12 -1.90 5.97
C GLY A 127 6.18 -1.21 7.34
N LYS A 128 6.67 -1.94 8.34
CA LYS A 128 6.81 -1.43 9.72
C LYS A 128 7.84 -0.30 9.86
N GLY A 129 8.77 -0.17 8.91
CA GLY A 129 9.75 0.91 8.84
C GLY A 129 9.19 2.20 8.22
N GLY A 130 7.95 2.18 7.71
CA GLY A 130 7.28 3.29 7.08
C GLY A 130 6.77 4.35 8.06
N ILE A 131 5.66 5.00 7.70
CA ILE A 131 5.10 6.15 8.42
C ILE A 131 4.79 5.84 9.90
N GLU A 132 4.34 4.62 10.22
CA GLU A 132 3.99 4.23 11.59
C GLU A 132 5.15 4.40 12.59
N CYS A 133 6.38 4.12 12.15
CA CYS A 133 7.54 4.25 13.01
C CYS A 133 7.94 5.71 13.26
N VAL A 134 7.53 6.65 12.41
CA VAL A 134 7.88 8.07 12.48
C VAL A 134 6.85 8.88 13.26
N LEU A 135 5.57 8.53 13.20
CA LEU A 135 4.50 9.29 13.85
C LEU A 135 4.78 9.62 15.33
N PRO A 136 5.36 8.72 16.14
CA PRO A 136 5.69 9.03 17.54
C PRO A 136 6.81 10.08 17.73
N GLU A 137 7.62 10.32 16.69
CA GLU A 137 8.71 11.32 16.71
C GLU A 137 8.22 12.73 16.34
N LEU A 138 7.01 12.81 15.76
CA LEU A 138 6.45 14.07 15.27
C LEU A 138 5.59 14.76 16.33
N PRO A 139 5.53 16.10 16.31
CA PRO A 139 4.53 16.83 17.09
C PRO A 139 3.10 16.41 16.72
N PRO A 140 2.10 16.69 17.58
CA PRO A 140 0.70 16.40 17.30
C PRO A 140 0.24 16.93 15.93
N ILE A 141 -0.34 16.07 15.13
CA ILE A 141 -0.86 16.38 13.80
C ILE A 141 -2.37 16.57 13.89
N HIS A 142 -2.90 17.65 13.31
CA HIS A 142 -4.32 17.96 13.30
C HIS A 142 -4.98 17.67 11.96
N PHE A 143 -4.24 17.87 10.86
CA PHE A 143 -4.66 17.59 9.50
C PHE A 143 -3.50 16.99 8.71
N ALA A 144 -3.80 16.16 7.74
CA ALA A 144 -2.81 15.61 6.82
C ALA A 144 -3.30 15.73 5.37
N ILE A 145 -2.36 16.05 4.47
CA ILE A 145 -2.52 15.87 3.04
C ILE A 145 -1.52 14.81 2.63
N VAL A 146 -2.05 13.70 2.13
CA VAL A 146 -1.24 12.59 1.60
C VAL A 146 -1.24 12.69 0.08
N GLY A 147 -0.05 12.78 -0.49
CA GLY A 147 0.11 12.94 -1.92
C GLY A 147 0.21 11.59 -2.61
N GLU A 148 -0.84 11.23 -3.35
CA GLU A 148 -1.01 10.01 -4.12
C GLU A 148 -1.56 10.31 -5.53
N PRO A 149 -1.46 9.39 -6.51
CA PRO A 149 -2.00 9.60 -7.85
C PRO A 149 -3.52 9.46 -7.89
N THR A 150 -4.24 10.52 -7.54
CA THR A 150 -5.71 10.56 -7.44
C THR A 150 -6.36 11.33 -8.60
N GLU A 151 -5.67 11.50 -9.73
CA GLU A 151 -6.13 12.35 -10.86
C GLU A 151 -6.49 13.79 -10.43
N MET A 152 -5.79 14.32 -9.41
CA MET A 152 -6.04 15.63 -8.80
C MET A 152 -7.43 15.75 -8.13
N GLN A 153 -8.08 14.63 -7.83
CA GLN A 153 -9.33 14.60 -7.06
C GLN A 153 -9.01 14.36 -5.58
N PRO A 154 -9.55 15.15 -4.65
CA PRO A 154 -9.34 14.89 -3.24
C PRO A 154 -10.10 13.63 -2.82
N ALA A 155 -9.36 12.61 -2.37
CA ALA A 155 -9.92 11.44 -1.71
C ALA A 155 -10.07 11.73 -0.21
N ILE A 156 -11.28 11.57 0.33
CA ILE A 156 -11.59 11.86 1.74
C ILE A 156 -11.84 10.61 2.57
N ALA A 157 -11.89 9.46 1.92
CA ALA A 157 -12.00 8.15 2.55
C ALA A 157 -11.47 7.06 1.61
N GLU A 158 -10.97 5.99 2.20
CA GLU A 158 -10.44 4.84 1.48
C GLU A 158 -10.95 3.54 2.10
N LYS A 159 -11.09 2.50 1.26
CA LYS A 159 -11.42 1.16 1.74
C LYS A 159 -10.22 0.54 2.44
N GLY A 160 -10.46 -0.08 3.59
CA GLY A 160 -9.46 -0.89 4.25
C GLY A 160 -9.12 -2.14 3.45
N LEU A 161 -7.97 -2.73 3.73
CA LEU A 161 -7.48 -3.95 3.10
C LEU A 161 -7.35 -5.08 4.14
N MET A 162 -7.83 -6.25 3.75
CA MET A 162 -7.51 -7.53 4.41
C MET A 162 -7.24 -8.57 3.32
N VAL A 163 -6.16 -9.32 3.47
CA VAL A 163 -5.80 -10.41 2.56
C VAL A 163 -5.90 -11.73 3.31
N LEU A 164 -6.59 -12.71 2.72
CA LEU A 164 -6.71 -14.05 3.28
C LEU A 164 -5.98 -15.05 2.40
N ASP A 165 -5.09 -15.82 3.01
CA ASP A 165 -4.52 -17.03 2.43
C ASP A 165 -5.36 -18.23 2.89
N VAL A 166 -6.01 -18.89 1.95
CA VAL A 166 -6.89 -20.03 2.22
C VAL A 166 -6.27 -21.30 1.67
N THR A 167 -6.27 -22.37 2.46
CA THR A 167 -5.76 -23.68 2.05
C THR A 167 -6.81 -24.76 2.30
N ALA A 168 -7.14 -25.52 1.27
CA ALA A 168 -7.90 -26.76 1.40
C ALA A 168 -6.96 -27.96 1.28
N TYR A 169 -7.20 -28.92 2.15
CA TYR A 169 -6.47 -30.18 2.19
C TYR A 169 -7.35 -31.33 1.67
N GLY A 170 -6.74 -32.18 0.87
CA GLY A 170 -7.31 -33.39 0.33
C GLY A 170 -6.40 -34.60 0.61
N LYS A 171 -6.45 -35.56 -0.29
CA LYS A 171 -5.61 -36.78 -0.24
C LYS A 171 -5.14 -37.09 -1.64
N ALA A 172 -3.83 -37.22 -1.84
CA ALA A 172 -3.26 -37.60 -3.13
C ALA A 172 -3.70 -39.00 -3.54
N GLY A 173 -3.85 -39.21 -4.83
CA GLY A 173 -4.19 -40.49 -5.45
C GLY A 173 -3.96 -40.45 -6.95
N HIS A 174 -4.04 -41.63 -7.60
CA HIS A 174 -3.91 -41.70 -9.07
C HIS A 174 -5.25 -41.29 -9.70
N ALA A 175 -5.21 -40.34 -10.64
CA ALA A 175 -6.42 -39.76 -11.25
C ALA A 175 -7.33 -40.77 -11.97
N ALA A 176 -6.78 -41.92 -12.42
CA ALA A 176 -7.55 -43.00 -13.07
C ALA A 176 -8.15 -44.00 -12.08
N ARG A 177 -8.00 -43.80 -10.78
CA ARG A 177 -8.49 -44.70 -9.72
C ARG A 177 -9.49 -43.98 -8.82
N ASN A 178 -10.40 -44.75 -8.22
CA ASN A 178 -11.35 -44.21 -7.23
C ASN A 178 -10.69 -44.10 -5.85
N GLU A 179 -9.53 -43.44 -5.77
CA GLU A 179 -8.75 -43.20 -4.57
C GLU A 179 -8.32 -41.73 -4.53
N GLY A 180 -8.14 -41.20 -3.33
CA GLY A 180 -7.80 -39.80 -3.14
C GLY A 180 -9.02 -38.91 -2.86
N ASP A 181 -8.72 -37.65 -2.52
CA ASP A 181 -9.71 -36.61 -2.21
C ASP A 181 -9.21 -35.30 -2.80
N ASN A 182 -9.88 -34.78 -3.81
CA ASN A 182 -9.38 -33.71 -4.64
C ASN A 182 -9.54 -32.34 -3.97
N ALA A 183 -8.41 -31.74 -3.54
CA ALA A 183 -8.40 -30.44 -2.91
C ALA A 183 -8.93 -29.33 -3.85
N ILE A 184 -8.80 -29.44 -5.17
CA ILE A 184 -9.37 -28.48 -6.11
C ILE A 184 -10.90 -28.46 -6.00
N TYR A 185 -11.54 -29.62 -5.93
CA TYR A 185 -13.01 -29.69 -5.87
C TYR A 185 -13.54 -29.07 -4.57
N LYS A 186 -12.81 -29.22 -3.46
CA LYS A 186 -13.17 -28.59 -2.19
C LYS A 186 -13.19 -27.07 -2.27
N VAL A 187 -12.19 -26.45 -2.90
CA VAL A 187 -12.14 -24.98 -2.98
C VAL A 187 -13.12 -24.38 -3.96
N LEU A 188 -13.69 -25.14 -4.92
CA LEU A 188 -14.67 -24.59 -5.85
C LEU A 188 -15.90 -24.02 -5.15
N GLU A 189 -16.40 -24.69 -4.12
CA GLU A 189 -17.53 -24.23 -3.32
C GLU A 189 -17.18 -22.99 -2.52
N ASP A 190 -15.99 -22.96 -1.90
CA ASP A 190 -15.51 -21.80 -1.18
C ASP A 190 -15.31 -20.59 -2.09
N ILE A 191 -14.70 -20.79 -3.26
CA ILE A 191 -14.51 -19.71 -4.25
C ILE A 191 -15.86 -19.17 -4.75
N ALA A 192 -16.83 -20.05 -5.03
CA ALA A 192 -18.18 -19.65 -5.40
C ALA A 192 -18.84 -18.82 -4.28
N TRP A 193 -18.66 -19.25 -3.05
CA TRP A 193 -19.17 -18.52 -1.90
C TRP A 193 -18.51 -17.14 -1.76
N PHE A 194 -17.18 -17.01 -1.83
CA PHE A 194 -16.50 -15.70 -1.79
C PHE A 194 -16.95 -14.76 -2.93
N ARG A 195 -17.23 -15.30 -4.10
CA ARG A 195 -17.77 -14.54 -5.23
C ARG A 195 -19.16 -14.00 -4.94
N ASP A 196 -20.03 -14.80 -4.31
CA ASP A 196 -21.47 -14.54 -4.25
C ASP A 196 -21.91 -13.94 -2.90
N TYR A 197 -21.14 -14.14 -1.83
CA TYR A 197 -21.45 -13.60 -0.50
C TYR A 197 -21.41 -12.06 -0.49
N ARG A 198 -22.38 -11.46 0.21
CA ARG A 198 -22.49 -10.02 0.38
C ARG A 198 -22.67 -9.68 1.85
N PHE A 199 -21.86 -8.76 2.35
CA PHE A 199 -22.02 -8.19 3.67
C PHE A 199 -23.21 -7.22 3.70
N GLU A 200 -23.98 -7.25 4.77
CA GLU A 200 -25.24 -6.49 4.87
C GLU A 200 -25.04 -4.97 4.96
N LYS A 201 -24.02 -4.52 5.74
CA LYS A 201 -23.79 -3.09 5.95
C LYS A 201 -23.06 -2.50 4.75
N VAL A 202 -23.71 -1.55 4.11
CA VAL A 202 -23.18 -0.81 2.96
C VAL A 202 -22.90 0.63 3.39
N SER A 203 -21.65 1.06 3.19
CA SER A 203 -21.25 2.44 3.47
C SER A 203 -21.89 3.39 2.45
N PRO A 204 -22.45 4.52 2.88
CA PRO A 204 -22.92 5.55 1.96
C PRO A 204 -21.77 6.24 1.20
N LEU A 205 -20.55 6.19 1.72
CA LEU A 205 -19.36 6.82 1.14
C LEU A 205 -18.52 5.81 0.36
N LEU A 206 -18.20 4.65 0.96
CA LEU A 206 -17.28 3.67 0.38
C LEU A 206 -18.02 2.50 -0.33
N GLY A 207 -19.35 2.42 -0.21
CA GLY A 207 -20.13 1.33 -0.78
C GLY A 207 -19.97 0.00 -0.03
N PRO A 208 -20.29 -1.14 -0.66
CA PRO A 208 -20.22 -2.45 -0.03
C PRO A 208 -18.78 -2.91 0.19
N VAL A 209 -18.59 -3.83 1.14
CA VAL A 209 -17.38 -4.64 1.24
C VAL A 209 -17.24 -5.46 -0.06
N LYS A 210 -16.03 -5.48 -0.63
CA LYS A 210 -15.75 -6.23 -1.85
C LYS A 210 -14.75 -7.34 -1.56
N MET A 211 -15.05 -8.55 -2.03
CA MET A 211 -14.15 -9.69 -1.98
C MET A 211 -13.81 -10.14 -3.40
N SER A 212 -12.56 -10.50 -3.63
CA SER A 212 -12.09 -11.00 -4.93
C SER A 212 -11.06 -12.09 -4.72
N VAL A 213 -11.29 -13.27 -5.27
CA VAL A 213 -10.24 -14.30 -5.35
C VAL A 213 -9.27 -13.89 -6.45
N THR A 214 -7.99 -13.69 -6.08
CA THR A 214 -6.97 -13.11 -6.96
C THR A 214 -5.91 -14.11 -7.40
N GLN A 215 -5.73 -15.20 -6.66
CA GLN A 215 -4.76 -16.25 -6.96
C GLN A 215 -5.34 -17.61 -6.60
N ILE A 216 -4.94 -18.64 -7.36
CA ILE A 216 -5.23 -20.06 -7.06
C ILE A 216 -4.08 -20.93 -7.54
N ASN A 217 -3.64 -21.88 -6.70
CA ASN A 217 -2.57 -22.82 -7.01
C ASN A 217 -2.90 -24.21 -6.52
N ALA A 218 -2.77 -25.23 -7.39
CA ALA A 218 -2.95 -26.64 -7.06
C ALA A 218 -2.29 -27.56 -8.08
N GLY A 219 -1.96 -28.77 -7.64
CA GLY A 219 -1.46 -29.86 -8.49
C GLY A 219 -0.04 -29.67 -9.01
N THR A 220 0.60 -30.78 -9.37
CA THR A 220 1.99 -30.82 -9.89
C THR A 220 2.12 -31.69 -11.13
N GLN A 221 1.22 -32.66 -11.29
CA GLN A 221 1.23 -33.63 -12.39
C GLN A 221 -0.20 -33.92 -12.86
N HIS A 222 -0.38 -34.15 -14.15
CA HIS A 222 -1.70 -34.36 -14.78
C HIS A 222 -2.41 -35.64 -14.30
N ASN A 223 -1.70 -36.65 -13.81
CA ASN A 223 -2.21 -37.95 -13.39
C ASN A 223 -2.28 -38.13 -11.87
N VAL A 224 -2.06 -37.06 -11.08
CA VAL A 224 -2.12 -37.08 -9.61
C VAL A 224 -3.25 -36.18 -9.14
N ILE A 225 -4.14 -36.72 -8.29
CA ILE A 225 -5.15 -35.95 -7.59
C ILE A 225 -4.43 -35.04 -6.57
N PRO A 226 -4.61 -33.70 -6.61
CA PRO A 226 -3.93 -32.81 -5.67
C PRO A 226 -4.50 -32.94 -4.26
N ASP A 227 -3.60 -33.06 -3.28
CA ASP A 227 -3.90 -33.11 -1.85
C ASP A 227 -3.89 -31.73 -1.18
N ARG A 228 -3.54 -30.68 -1.93
CA ARG A 228 -3.54 -29.30 -1.46
C ARG A 228 -3.96 -28.35 -2.59
N CYS A 229 -4.82 -27.39 -2.26
CA CYS A 229 -5.13 -26.25 -3.10
C CYS A 229 -5.12 -24.99 -2.26
N THR A 230 -4.41 -23.95 -2.70
CA THR A 230 -4.35 -22.65 -2.05
C THR A 230 -4.95 -21.59 -2.94
N PHE A 231 -5.65 -20.61 -2.31
CA PHE A 231 -6.11 -19.43 -3.02
C PHE A 231 -6.02 -18.19 -2.12
N VAL A 232 -5.92 -17.02 -2.74
CA VAL A 232 -5.82 -15.73 -2.05
C VAL A 232 -7.08 -14.91 -2.30
N VAL A 233 -7.61 -14.30 -1.26
CA VAL A 233 -8.78 -13.42 -1.33
C VAL A 233 -8.37 -12.00 -0.90
N ASP A 234 -8.48 -11.03 -1.81
CA ASP A 234 -8.39 -9.60 -1.53
C ASP A 234 -9.76 -9.11 -1.04
N ILE A 235 -9.79 -8.51 0.15
CA ILE A 235 -11.01 -8.00 0.78
C ILE A 235 -10.85 -6.51 1.03
N ARG A 236 -11.74 -5.71 0.42
CA ARG A 236 -11.79 -4.27 0.60
C ARG A 236 -12.94 -3.92 1.54
N SER A 237 -12.58 -3.57 2.79
CA SER A 237 -13.55 -3.24 3.84
C SER A 237 -14.05 -1.80 3.74
N ASN A 238 -15.12 -1.51 4.44
CA ASN A 238 -15.64 -0.16 4.65
C ASN A 238 -15.69 0.17 6.15
N GLU A 239 -16.01 1.39 6.51
CA GLU A 239 -16.05 1.86 7.90
C GLU A 239 -17.14 1.24 8.77
N CYS A 240 -18.06 0.47 8.17
CA CYS A 240 -19.13 -0.20 8.89
C CYS A 240 -18.68 -1.49 9.58
N TYR A 241 -17.46 -1.97 9.27
CA TYR A 241 -16.90 -3.22 9.80
C TYR A 241 -15.42 -3.03 10.16
N SER A 242 -15.02 -3.53 11.31
CA SER A 242 -13.62 -3.79 11.59
C SER A 242 -13.13 -5.04 10.83
N ASN A 243 -11.83 -5.14 10.58
CA ASN A 243 -11.24 -6.35 9.98
C ASN A 243 -11.51 -7.60 10.84
N GLN A 244 -11.56 -7.45 12.18
CA GLN A 244 -11.88 -8.55 13.09
C GLN A 244 -13.33 -9.06 12.91
N GLU A 245 -14.30 -8.16 12.75
CA GLU A 245 -15.70 -8.53 12.49
C GLU A 245 -15.83 -9.23 11.14
N LEU A 246 -15.17 -8.72 10.10
CA LEU A 246 -15.15 -9.37 8.78
C LEU A 246 -14.54 -10.76 8.87
N PHE A 247 -13.38 -10.89 9.48
CA PHE A 247 -12.70 -12.18 9.63
C PHE A 247 -13.56 -13.18 10.42
N THR A 248 -14.16 -12.75 11.51
CA THR A 248 -15.07 -13.59 12.32
C THR A 248 -16.27 -14.04 11.49
N CYS A 249 -16.92 -13.13 10.76
CA CYS A 249 -18.02 -13.46 9.88
C CYS A 249 -17.62 -14.51 8.83
N LEU A 250 -16.49 -14.32 8.16
CA LEU A 250 -15.96 -15.24 7.16
C LEU A 250 -15.67 -16.63 7.76
N LEU A 251 -15.14 -16.67 8.98
CA LEU A 251 -14.91 -17.91 9.70
C LEU A 251 -16.18 -18.72 9.97
N TYR A 252 -17.28 -18.08 10.29
CA TYR A 252 -18.52 -18.77 10.70
C TYR A 252 -19.51 -19.00 9.57
N THR A 253 -19.39 -18.32 8.44
CA THR A 253 -20.37 -18.34 7.36
C THR A 253 -19.92 -19.06 6.09
N SER A 254 -18.60 -19.27 5.89
CA SER A 254 -18.14 -20.01 4.70
C SER A 254 -18.47 -21.50 4.79
N PRO A 255 -18.76 -22.16 3.66
CA PRO A 255 -19.36 -23.50 3.61
C PRO A 255 -18.44 -24.64 4.05
N SER A 256 -17.12 -24.49 3.93
CA SER A 256 -16.19 -25.57 4.25
C SER A 256 -16.12 -25.87 5.74
N PRO A 257 -16.17 -27.16 6.14
CA PRO A 257 -15.90 -27.55 7.51
C PRO A 257 -14.47 -27.17 7.90
N ARG A 258 -14.32 -26.47 9.01
CA ARG A 258 -13.03 -25.98 9.49
C ARG A 258 -12.59 -26.77 10.69
N ASP A 259 -11.38 -27.30 10.63
CA ASP A 259 -10.64 -27.61 11.82
C ASP A 259 -10.19 -26.29 12.43
N THR A 260 -10.89 -25.84 13.46
CA THR A 260 -10.48 -24.71 14.29
C THR A 260 -9.42 -25.19 15.28
N GLU A 261 -8.25 -25.53 14.82
CA GLU A 261 -7.09 -25.54 15.70
C GLU A 261 -6.66 -24.09 15.93
N ARG A 262 -7.01 -23.59 17.11
CA ARG A 262 -6.48 -22.35 17.64
C ARG A 262 -5.03 -22.58 18.03
N SER A 263 -4.10 -22.05 17.29
CA SER A 263 -2.73 -21.84 17.77
C SER A 263 -2.62 -20.51 18.50
#